data_d9ee5e84fc5406f037d2fc49aba1f1a5
#
_entry.id   d9ee5e84fc5406f037d2fc49aba1f1a5
#
_cell.length_a   1.000
_cell.length_b   1.000
_cell.length_c   1.000
_cell.angle_alpha   90.00
_cell.angle_beta   90.00
_cell.angle_gamma   90.00
#
_symmetry.space_group_name_H-M   'P 1'
#
loop_
_entity.id
_entity.type
_entity.pdbx_description
1 polymer ?
#
loop_
_entity_poly.entity_id
_entity_poly.type
_entity_poly.pdbx_seq_one_letter_code
_entity_poly.pdbx_strand_id
1 'polypeptide(L)'
;MASPAAIGVVDKPGSVKSVRVAAVAWVLTSVYYFYQYALRSAPAVMMPELSNAFNLAPLGVASIIGLFYYGYSPFSLVAGVAMDRIGPRRLLPGAAALVGIGALLFATGEREIASVGRFIQGAGGVFALVGAIYIATSNFPPARAATLIGATQMFGMAGGSAGQFIVGPLIGQGLPWNMFWTVMGVAGLLIAVVLFFLIPANEKKEASSDNWFRSALASFKTVFTNPQSILCGLIAGLLFIPTTIFDMIWGVRYLQEGHGLDYGAAVIHSATVPFGWIIGCPLLGLVSDRLGRRKPVIAGAGLVLLACLAWILYGRTGVFPPYVIGLVAGIASGAAMLPYTVIKEANPPEVGGTATGVVNFINFTFSALLGPIFGWLLQRLSGGAPELELGHYQSAFFPLLIGVAIAILLTLVLKETGPAVRKVNTSQRGA
;
A
#
# COMPACT_ATOMS: atom_id res chain seq x y z
N MET A 1 -25.14 24.50 -50.65
CA MET A 1 -23.92 23.69 -50.55
C MET A 1 -23.31 23.95 -49.20
N ALA A 2 -23.56 23.08 -48.23
CA ALA A 2 -23.03 23.17 -46.87
C ALA A 2 -21.81 22.26 -46.75
N SER A 3 -20.69 22.82 -46.30
CA SER A 3 -19.42 22.14 -46.07
C SER A 3 -19.55 21.15 -44.89
N PRO A 4 -18.98 19.94 -44.98
CA PRO A 4 -19.01 19.00 -43.85
C PRO A 4 -18.04 19.44 -42.77
N ALA A 5 -18.55 19.53 -41.56
CA ALA A 5 -17.78 19.79 -40.34
C ALA A 5 -16.69 18.73 -40.11
N ALA A 6 -15.51 19.19 -39.80
CA ALA A 6 -14.33 18.39 -39.52
C ALA A 6 -14.57 17.47 -38.31
N ILE A 7 -14.47 16.17 -38.53
CA ILE A 7 -14.41 15.12 -37.51
C ILE A 7 -13.13 15.33 -36.73
N GLY A 8 -13.28 15.52 -35.43
CA GLY A 8 -12.20 15.78 -34.50
C GLY A 8 -11.07 14.74 -34.57
N VAL A 9 -9.88 15.26 -34.60
CA VAL A 9 -8.61 14.53 -34.56
C VAL A 9 -8.58 13.67 -33.29
N VAL A 10 -8.65 12.35 -33.46
CA VAL A 10 -8.31 11.40 -32.42
C VAL A 10 -6.82 11.56 -32.14
N ASP A 11 -6.48 11.98 -30.93
CA ASP A 11 -5.11 12.15 -30.47
C ASP A 11 -4.26 10.93 -30.81
N LYS A 12 -3.15 11.15 -31.49
CA LYS A 12 -2.14 10.14 -31.79
C LYS A 12 -1.61 9.53 -30.49
N PRO A 13 -1.48 8.21 -30.38
CA PRO A 13 -0.75 7.61 -29.27
C PRO A 13 0.66 8.20 -29.22
N GLY A 14 1.09 8.63 -28.03
CA GLY A 14 2.32 9.35 -27.81
C GLY A 14 3.53 8.72 -28.52
N SER A 15 4.43 9.54 -29.04
CA SER A 15 5.64 9.08 -29.73
C SER A 15 6.39 8.08 -28.84
N VAL A 16 7.12 7.12 -29.46
CA VAL A 16 7.93 6.09 -28.74
C VAL A 16 8.87 6.72 -27.69
N LYS A 17 9.33 7.96 -27.91
CA LYS A 17 10.10 8.75 -26.95
C LYS A 17 9.28 9.09 -25.69
N SER A 18 8.01 9.44 -25.82
CA SER A 18 7.15 9.82 -24.69
C SER A 18 6.84 8.63 -23.80
N VAL A 19 6.63 7.43 -24.37
CA VAL A 19 6.39 6.19 -23.62
C VAL A 19 7.63 5.74 -22.83
N ARG A 20 8.83 5.87 -23.40
CA ARG A 20 10.10 5.57 -22.70
C ARG A 20 10.31 6.49 -21.50
N VAL A 21 10.08 7.78 -21.68
CA VAL A 21 10.21 8.77 -20.61
C VAL A 21 9.20 8.51 -19.49
N ALA A 22 7.95 8.17 -19.84
CA ALA A 22 6.93 7.79 -18.87
C ALA A 22 7.30 6.50 -18.11
N ALA A 23 7.88 5.51 -18.80
CA ALA A 23 8.35 4.28 -18.17
C ALA A 23 9.47 4.53 -17.16
N VAL A 24 10.45 5.37 -17.51
CA VAL A 24 11.52 5.77 -16.58
C VAL A 24 10.94 6.49 -15.36
N ALA A 25 10.05 7.45 -15.56
CA ALA A 25 9.40 8.18 -14.47
C ALA A 25 8.61 7.24 -13.56
N TRP A 26 7.88 6.27 -14.13
CA TRP A 26 7.15 5.26 -13.38
C TRP A 26 8.09 4.34 -12.57
N VAL A 27 9.17 3.85 -13.17
CA VAL A 27 10.17 3.01 -12.48
C VAL A 27 10.81 3.78 -11.33
N LEU A 28 11.28 5.01 -11.56
CA LEU A 28 11.91 5.84 -10.51
C LEU A 28 10.94 6.10 -9.35
N THR A 29 9.66 6.38 -9.65
CA THR A 29 8.64 6.56 -8.61
C THR A 29 8.36 5.25 -7.88
N SER A 30 8.42 4.10 -8.58
CA SER A 30 8.29 2.77 -7.99
C SER A 30 9.49 2.41 -7.11
N VAL A 31 10.71 2.87 -7.45
CA VAL A 31 11.91 2.76 -6.60
C VAL A 31 11.74 3.61 -5.32
N TYR A 32 11.18 4.81 -5.45
CA TYR A 32 10.82 5.61 -4.27
C TYR A 32 9.77 4.88 -3.41
N TYR A 33 8.82 4.18 -4.01
CA TYR A 33 7.83 3.37 -3.31
C TYR A 33 8.46 2.16 -2.61
N PHE A 34 9.43 1.49 -3.24
CA PHE A 34 10.26 0.46 -2.61
C PHE A 34 10.98 0.99 -1.36
N TYR A 35 11.67 2.14 -1.50
CA TYR A 35 12.42 2.76 -0.43
C TYR A 35 11.55 3.08 0.79
N GLN A 36 10.40 3.72 0.60
CA GLN A 36 9.53 4.05 1.72
C GLN A 36 8.90 2.82 2.40
N TYR A 37 8.68 1.73 1.64
CA TYR A 37 8.20 0.47 2.23
C TYR A 37 9.30 -0.25 3.03
N ALA A 38 10.54 -0.19 2.62
CA ALA A 38 11.67 -0.69 3.40
C ALA A 38 11.75 0.03 4.77
N LEU A 39 11.61 1.36 4.79
CA LEU A 39 11.53 2.13 6.04
C LEU A 39 10.29 1.81 6.88
N ARG A 40 9.19 1.43 6.24
CA ARG A 40 7.94 1.10 6.91
C ARG A 40 8.03 -0.22 7.65
N SER A 41 8.67 -1.24 7.07
CA SER A 41 8.77 -2.60 7.63
C SER A 41 9.98 -2.79 8.56
N ALA A 42 11.08 -2.03 8.36
CA ALA A 42 12.30 -2.18 9.13
C ALA A 42 12.13 -2.11 10.67
N PRO A 43 11.26 -1.29 11.26
CA PRO A 43 11.09 -1.28 12.72
C PRO A 43 10.70 -2.62 13.33
N ALA A 44 10.03 -3.50 12.58
CA ALA A 44 9.63 -4.82 13.08
C ALA A 44 10.80 -5.71 13.49
N VAL A 45 11.94 -5.55 12.82
CA VAL A 45 13.16 -6.35 13.05
C VAL A 45 14.18 -5.67 13.97
N MET A 46 13.85 -4.52 14.56
CA MET A 46 14.69 -3.80 15.52
C MET A 46 13.93 -3.39 16.79
N MET A 47 12.87 -4.15 17.11
CA MET A 47 11.99 -3.83 18.24
C MET A 47 12.75 -3.77 19.59
N PRO A 48 13.67 -4.70 19.91
CA PRO A 48 14.45 -4.64 21.16
C PRO A 48 15.33 -3.36 21.22
N GLU A 49 16.02 -3.00 20.13
CA GLU A 49 16.88 -1.83 20.05
C GLU A 49 16.09 -0.54 20.23
N LEU A 50 14.90 -0.47 19.60
CA LEU A 50 14.00 0.67 19.73
C LEU A 50 13.39 0.77 21.14
N SER A 51 13.05 -0.36 21.76
CA SER A 51 12.56 -0.41 23.14
C SER A 51 13.59 0.16 24.11
N ASN A 52 14.86 -0.23 23.94
CA ASN A 52 15.95 0.28 24.75
C ASN A 52 16.20 1.78 24.46
N ALA A 53 16.23 2.18 23.19
CA ALA A 53 16.51 3.56 22.80
C ALA A 53 15.48 4.55 23.31
N PHE A 54 14.17 4.20 23.21
CA PHE A 54 13.08 5.08 23.63
C PHE A 54 12.67 4.87 25.08
N ASN A 55 13.28 3.90 25.79
CA ASN A 55 12.88 3.47 27.14
C ASN A 55 11.37 3.19 27.24
N LEU A 56 10.88 2.38 26.30
CA LEU A 56 9.47 2.02 26.18
C LEU A 56 9.29 0.50 26.08
N ALA A 57 8.18 0.02 26.63
CA ALA A 57 7.71 -1.33 26.34
C ALA A 57 7.36 -1.47 24.83
N PRO A 58 7.38 -2.69 24.28
CA PRO A 58 7.09 -2.94 22.84
C PRO A 58 5.81 -2.29 22.32
N LEU A 59 4.76 -2.22 23.14
CA LEU A 59 3.51 -1.54 22.81
C LEU A 59 3.70 -0.02 22.61
N GLY A 60 4.54 0.60 23.43
CA GLY A 60 4.89 2.02 23.32
C GLY A 60 5.67 2.29 22.03
N VAL A 61 6.63 1.42 21.70
CA VAL A 61 7.37 1.49 20.41
C VAL A 61 6.43 1.29 19.23
N ALA A 62 5.54 0.31 19.28
CA ALA A 62 4.53 0.06 18.25
C ALA A 62 3.63 1.29 18.02
N SER A 63 3.33 2.05 19.08
CA SER A 63 2.57 3.30 18.98
C SER A 63 3.33 4.36 18.20
N ILE A 64 4.64 4.54 18.44
CA ILE A 64 5.50 5.44 17.66
C ILE A 64 5.56 4.99 16.18
N ILE A 65 5.77 3.70 15.94
CA ILE A 65 5.78 3.12 14.59
C ILE A 65 4.46 3.39 13.87
N GLY A 66 3.34 3.25 14.59
CA GLY A 66 1.97 3.46 14.10
C GLY A 66 1.68 4.90 13.65
N LEU A 67 2.41 5.90 14.16
CA LEU A 67 2.26 7.31 13.73
C LEU A 67 2.48 7.50 12.22
N PHE A 68 3.22 6.60 11.59
CA PHE A 68 3.33 6.54 10.14
C PHE A 68 1.96 6.50 9.47
N TYR A 69 1.03 5.68 9.95
CA TYR A 69 -0.30 5.54 9.35
C TYR A 69 -1.20 6.75 9.60
N TYR A 70 -1.01 7.46 10.72
CA TYR A 70 -1.70 8.73 10.99
C TYR A 70 -1.25 9.85 10.05
N GLY A 71 0.01 9.85 9.60
CA GLY A 71 0.47 10.70 8.51
C GLY A 71 -0.01 10.20 7.14
N TYR A 72 0.16 8.91 6.87
CA TYR A 72 -0.09 8.31 5.56
C TYR A 72 -1.56 8.39 5.12
N SER A 73 -2.50 8.04 6.01
CA SER A 73 -3.92 7.96 5.66
C SER A 73 -4.52 9.32 5.25
N PRO A 74 -4.54 10.38 6.07
CA PRO A 74 -5.14 11.65 5.68
C PRO A 74 -4.41 12.32 4.51
N PHE A 75 -3.08 12.21 4.44
CA PHE A 75 -2.31 12.73 3.32
C PHE A 75 -2.57 11.99 2.00
N SER A 76 -3.19 10.80 2.02
CA SER A 76 -3.66 10.12 0.82
C SER A 76 -4.67 10.97 0.03
N LEU A 77 -5.56 11.65 0.72
CA LEU A 77 -6.52 12.56 0.10
C LEU A 77 -5.81 13.75 -0.55
N VAL A 78 -4.87 14.36 0.18
CA VAL A 78 -4.07 15.47 -0.32
C VAL A 78 -3.27 15.05 -1.55
N ALA A 79 -2.59 13.90 -1.48
CA ALA A 79 -1.79 13.36 -2.58
C ALA A 79 -2.62 13.11 -3.83
N GLY A 80 -3.84 12.56 -3.69
CA GLY A 80 -4.74 12.29 -4.81
C GLY A 80 -5.09 13.55 -5.58
N VAL A 81 -5.60 14.57 -4.89
CA VAL A 81 -5.98 15.84 -5.50
C VAL A 81 -4.77 16.61 -6.03
N ALA A 82 -3.67 16.61 -5.28
CA ALA A 82 -2.46 17.31 -5.70
C ALA A 82 -1.88 16.69 -6.98
N MET A 83 -1.91 15.35 -7.13
CA MET A 83 -1.47 14.69 -8.36
C MET A 83 -2.31 15.07 -9.57
N ASP A 84 -3.64 15.18 -9.41
CA ASP A 84 -4.53 15.56 -10.52
C ASP A 84 -4.28 17.00 -10.99
N ARG A 85 -3.80 17.90 -10.10
CA ARG A 85 -3.69 19.34 -10.36
C ARG A 85 -2.28 19.85 -10.59
N ILE A 86 -1.33 19.43 -9.75
CA ILE A 86 0.04 19.92 -9.77
C ILE A 86 0.93 18.97 -10.60
N GLY A 87 0.56 17.67 -10.59
CA GLY A 87 1.30 16.62 -11.28
C GLY A 87 2.54 16.13 -10.51
N PRO A 88 3.15 15.02 -11.00
CA PRO A 88 4.19 14.29 -10.26
C PRO A 88 5.52 15.05 -10.15
N ARG A 89 5.91 15.86 -11.15
CA ARG A 89 7.22 16.50 -11.19
C ARG A 89 7.55 17.38 -9.99
N ARG A 90 6.56 18.12 -9.47
CA ARG A 90 6.78 19.02 -8.32
C ARG A 90 6.57 18.34 -6.99
N LEU A 91 5.66 17.36 -6.96
CA LEU A 91 5.23 16.73 -5.73
C LEU A 91 6.17 15.61 -5.27
N LEU A 92 6.60 14.73 -6.19
CA LEU A 92 7.37 13.54 -5.82
C LEU A 92 8.73 13.86 -5.21
N PRO A 93 9.52 14.83 -5.74
CA PRO A 93 10.79 15.19 -5.10
C PRO A 93 10.62 15.72 -3.68
N GLY A 94 9.66 16.63 -3.46
CA GLY A 94 9.36 17.18 -2.14
C GLY A 94 8.89 16.10 -1.16
N ALA A 95 8.05 15.18 -1.61
CA ALA A 95 7.57 14.08 -0.80
C ALA A 95 8.70 13.09 -0.44
N ALA A 96 9.59 12.77 -1.36
CA ALA A 96 10.76 11.93 -1.08
C ALA A 96 11.73 12.60 -0.08
N ALA A 97 11.92 13.92 -0.21
CA ALA A 97 12.71 14.70 0.76
C ALA A 97 12.08 14.64 2.16
N LEU A 98 10.75 14.77 2.28
CA LEU A 98 10.05 14.62 3.56
C LEU A 98 10.28 13.26 4.19
N VAL A 99 10.25 12.17 3.40
CA VAL A 99 10.53 10.82 3.92
C VAL A 99 11.98 10.72 4.40
N GLY A 100 12.94 11.27 3.63
CA GLY A 100 14.36 11.30 4.03
C GLY A 100 14.59 12.08 5.32
N ILE A 101 14.03 13.29 5.43
CA ILE A 101 14.08 14.11 6.66
C ILE A 101 13.44 13.35 7.82
N GLY A 102 12.27 12.76 7.63
CA GLY A 102 11.60 11.97 8.66
C GLY A 102 12.43 10.77 9.14
N ALA A 103 13.23 10.16 8.25
CA ALA A 103 14.16 9.09 8.63
C ALA A 103 15.34 9.62 9.46
N LEU A 104 15.89 10.78 9.12
CA LEU A 104 16.93 11.44 9.93
C LEU A 104 16.42 11.85 11.32
N LEU A 105 15.19 12.37 11.40
CA LEU A 105 14.55 12.67 12.69
C LEU A 105 14.32 11.41 13.53
N PHE A 106 13.95 10.30 12.92
CA PHE A 106 13.80 9.04 13.63
C PHE A 106 15.15 8.51 14.17
N ALA A 107 16.23 8.72 13.42
CA ALA A 107 17.59 8.31 13.80
C ALA A 107 18.12 9.02 15.06
N THR A 108 17.55 10.16 15.46
CA THR A 108 18.01 10.92 16.65
C THR A 108 17.88 10.15 17.96
N GLY A 109 16.93 9.19 18.03
CA GLY A 109 16.63 8.45 19.26
C GLY A 109 15.80 9.23 20.28
N GLU A 110 15.51 10.50 20.02
CA GLU A 110 14.64 11.30 20.88
C GLU A 110 13.16 10.99 20.57
N ARG A 111 12.43 10.56 21.57
CA ARG A 111 11.06 10.00 21.41
C ARG A 111 10.11 10.95 20.66
N GLU A 112 10.08 12.22 21.04
CA GLU A 112 9.21 13.23 20.44
C GLU A 112 9.62 13.54 19.00
N ILE A 113 10.91 13.69 18.75
CA ILE A 113 11.47 13.95 17.42
C ILE A 113 11.24 12.74 16.51
N ALA A 114 11.48 11.53 17.00
CA ALA A 114 11.24 10.30 16.27
C ALA A 114 9.75 10.11 15.92
N SER A 115 8.85 10.50 16.83
CA SER A 115 7.40 10.47 16.60
C SER A 115 6.99 11.42 15.47
N VAL A 116 7.50 12.65 15.46
CA VAL A 116 7.32 13.61 14.35
C VAL A 116 7.93 13.03 13.07
N GLY A 117 9.12 12.45 13.14
CA GLY A 117 9.78 11.80 12.02
C GLY A 117 8.90 10.71 11.38
N ARG A 118 8.28 9.84 12.18
CA ARG A 118 7.37 8.80 11.68
C ARG A 118 6.12 9.35 11.00
N PHE A 119 5.52 10.39 11.58
CA PHE A 119 4.37 11.07 10.96
C PHE A 119 4.76 11.67 9.61
N ILE A 120 5.89 12.40 9.53
CA ILE A 120 6.38 13.01 8.29
C ILE A 120 6.72 11.94 7.23
N GLN A 121 7.32 10.82 7.62
CA GLN A 121 7.56 9.69 6.70
C GLN A 121 6.23 9.18 6.11
N GLY A 122 5.18 9.06 6.91
CA GLY A 122 3.85 8.68 6.44
C GLY A 122 3.28 9.68 5.45
N ALA A 123 3.29 10.97 5.82
CA ALA A 123 2.78 12.05 5.00
C ALA A 123 3.48 12.17 3.63
N GLY A 124 4.82 12.00 3.60
CA GLY A 124 5.58 11.97 2.35
C GLY A 124 5.42 10.65 1.59
N GLY A 125 5.47 9.52 2.31
CA GLY A 125 5.47 8.18 1.71
C GLY A 125 4.27 7.86 0.83
N VAL A 126 3.11 8.42 1.13
CA VAL A 126 1.88 8.19 0.35
C VAL A 126 1.98 8.66 -1.09
N PHE A 127 2.74 9.72 -1.36
CA PHE A 127 2.91 10.26 -2.71
C PHE A 127 3.61 9.27 -3.66
N ALA A 128 4.39 8.33 -3.13
CA ALA A 128 5.06 7.30 -3.93
C ALA A 128 4.04 6.41 -4.65
N LEU A 129 3.07 5.83 -3.93
CA LEU A 129 2.03 4.98 -4.51
C LEU A 129 1.11 5.78 -5.44
N VAL A 130 0.56 6.88 -4.93
CA VAL A 130 -0.41 7.70 -5.68
C VAL A 130 0.23 8.24 -6.96
N GLY A 131 1.48 8.69 -6.88
CA GLY A 131 2.23 9.20 -8.04
C GLY A 131 2.58 8.11 -9.06
N ALA A 132 3.03 6.93 -8.62
CA ALA A 132 3.33 5.83 -9.53
C ALA A 132 2.06 5.34 -10.25
N ILE A 133 0.94 5.18 -9.53
CA ILE A 133 -0.36 4.84 -10.14
C ILE A 133 -0.82 5.95 -11.10
N TYR A 134 -0.66 7.22 -10.72
CA TYR A 134 -1.01 8.35 -11.60
C TYR A 134 -0.20 8.30 -12.90
N ILE A 135 1.12 8.16 -12.83
CA ILE A 135 1.99 8.06 -14.02
C ILE A 135 1.59 6.85 -14.87
N ALA A 136 1.39 5.69 -14.25
CA ALA A 136 1.01 4.46 -14.94
C ALA A 136 -0.31 4.62 -15.71
N THR A 137 -1.35 5.14 -15.07
CA THR A 137 -2.69 5.20 -15.66
C THR A 137 -2.89 6.39 -16.61
N SER A 138 -2.06 7.44 -16.51
CA SER A 138 -2.13 8.59 -17.42
C SER A 138 -1.32 8.40 -18.71
N ASN A 139 -0.31 7.53 -18.71
CA ASN A 139 0.63 7.42 -19.82
C ASN A 139 0.63 6.06 -20.52
N PHE A 140 -0.10 5.06 -20.00
CA PHE A 140 -0.15 3.72 -20.55
C PHE A 140 -1.58 3.30 -20.91
N PRO A 141 -1.76 2.31 -21.81
CA PRO A 141 -3.09 1.87 -22.24
C PRO A 141 -3.96 1.36 -21.07
N PRO A 142 -5.25 1.73 -21.02
CA PRO A 142 -6.18 1.29 -19.95
C PRO A 142 -6.29 -0.23 -19.81
N ALA A 143 -6.08 -0.99 -20.89
CA ALA A 143 -6.11 -2.46 -20.88
C ALA A 143 -5.02 -3.10 -19.99
N ARG A 144 -4.00 -2.33 -19.59
CA ARG A 144 -2.91 -2.77 -18.71
C ARG A 144 -2.98 -2.15 -17.31
N ALA A 145 -4.08 -1.49 -16.99
CA ALA A 145 -4.19 -0.72 -15.75
C ALA A 145 -3.99 -1.57 -14.50
N ALA A 146 -4.68 -2.72 -14.38
CA ALA A 146 -4.56 -3.58 -13.21
C ALA A 146 -3.16 -4.19 -13.08
N THR A 147 -2.56 -4.59 -14.20
CA THR A 147 -1.19 -5.12 -14.22
C THR A 147 -0.18 -4.06 -13.75
N LEU A 148 -0.28 -2.81 -14.24
CA LEU A 148 0.65 -1.73 -13.85
C LEU A 148 0.45 -1.29 -12.40
N ILE A 149 -0.80 -1.25 -11.91
CA ILE A 149 -1.10 -0.97 -10.50
C ILE A 149 -0.53 -2.09 -9.63
N GLY A 150 -0.73 -3.35 -10.01
CA GLY A 150 -0.15 -4.51 -9.35
C GLY A 150 1.39 -4.48 -9.36
N ALA A 151 2.00 -4.16 -10.49
CA ALA A 151 3.45 -4.01 -10.61
C ALA A 151 3.99 -2.86 -9.75
N THR A 152 3.25 -1.75 -9.62
CA THR A 152 3.61 -0.69 -8.66
C THR A 152 3.65 -1.23 -7.23
N GLN A 153 2.61 -1.98 -6.82
CA GLN A 153 2.56 -2.57 -5.48
C GLN A 153 3.66 -3.61 -5.26
N MET A 154 4.05 -4.36 -6.30
CA MET A 154 5.19 -5.28 -6.25
C MET A 154 6.47 -4.58 -5.76
N PHE A 155 6.78 -3.38 -6.27
CA PHE A 155 7.93 -2.60 -5.80
C PHE A 155 7.81 -2.25 -4.31
N GLY A 156 6.62 -1.84 -3.86
CA GLY A 156 6.39 -1.56 -2.44
C GLY A 156 6.65 -2.80 -1.57
N MET A 157 6.06 -3.93 -1.93
CA MET A 157 6.21 -5.16 -1.16
C MET A 157 7.63 -5.73 -1.22
N ALA A 158 8.33 -5.58 -2.35
CA ALA A 158 9.76 -5.88 -2.43
C ALA A 158 10.58 -5.03 -1.45
N GLY A 159 10.22 -3.74 -1.30
CA GLY A 159 10.80 -2.88 -0.25
C GLY A 159 10.49 -3.39 1.15
N GLY A 160 9.24 -3.78 1.41
CA GLY A 160 8.82 -4.37 2.67
C GLY A 160 9.58 -5.65 3.03
N SER A 161 9.75 -6.56 2.06
CA SER A 161 10.57 -7.76 2.23
C SER A 161 12.03 -7.42 2.46
N ALA A 162 12.61 -6.47 1.70
CA ALA A 162 13.99 -6.02 1.89
C ALA A 162 14.22 -5.42 3.28
N GLY A 163 13.25 -4.67 3.81
CA GLY A 163 13.26 -4.12 5.16
C GLY A 163 13.30 -5.18 6.27
N GLN A 164 12.94 -6.42 5.98
CA GLN A 164 13.04 -7.54 6.92
C GLN A 164 14.21 -8.46 6.57
N PHE A 165 14.27 -9.02 5.36
CA PHE A 165 15.29 -9.98 4.93
C PHE A 165 16.72 -9.42 4.91
N ILE A 166 16.89 -8.12 4.60
CA ILE A 166 18.20 -7.50 4.54
C ILE A 166 18.53 -6.83 5.87
N VAL A 167 17.58 -6.06 6.42
CA VAL A 167 17.83 -5.25 7.62
C VAL A 167 17.90 -6.13 8.86
N GLY A 168 17.03 -7.16 8.99
CA GLY A 168 17.06 -8.06 10.14
C GLY A 168 18.43 -8.69 10.41
N PRO A 169 19.06 -9.38 9.44
CA PRO A 169 20.41 -9.91 9.59
C PRO A 169 21.48 -8.86 9.90
N LEU A 170 21.37 -7.66 9.31
CA LEU A 170 22.34 -6.57 9.58
C LEU A 170 22.25 -6.09 11.03
N ILE A 171 21.04 -5.90 11.55
CA ILE A 171 20.81 -5.55 12.97
C ILE A 171 21.29 -6.67 13.87
N GLY A 172 20.98 -7.95 13.55
CA GLY A 172 21.45 -9.13 14.29
C GLY A 172 22.98 -9.28 14.31
N GLN A 173 23.68 -8.73 13.31
CA GLN A 173 25.15 -8.68 13.27
C GLN A 173 25.75 -7.44 13.96
N GLY A 174 24.91 -6.61 14.59
CA GLY A 174 25.37 -5.47 15.37
C GLY A 174 25.40 -4.13 14.63
N LEU A 175 24.75 -4.01 13.45
CA LEU A 175 24.56 -2.70 12.83
C LEU A 175 23.74 -1.80 13.76
N PRO A 176 24.26 -0.61 14.18
CA PRO A 176 23.49 0.30 15.00
C PRO A 176 22.21 0.74 14.28
N TRP A 177 21.08 0.61 14.95
CA TRP A 177 19.75 0.95 14.37
C TRP A 177 19.70 2.43 13.88
N ASN A 178 20.29 3.36 14.62
CA ASN A 178 20.34 4.78 14.25
C ASN A 178 21.22 5.03 13.01
N MET A 179 22.28 4.27 12.81
CA MET A 179 23.10 4.33 11.60
C MET A 179 22.29 3.88 10.38
N PHE A 180 21.50 2.79 10.50
CA PHE A 180 20.60 2.38 9.44
C PHE A 180 19.65 3.52 9.04
N TRP A 181 19.00 4.16 10.01
CA TRP A 181 18.04 5.25 9.75
C TRP A 181 18.70 6.49 9.16
N THR A 182 19.95 6.81 9.57
CA THR A 182 20.73 7.91 9.01
C THR A 182 21.06 7.64 7.55
N VAL A 183 21.58 6.46 7.22
CA VAL A 183 21.89 6.07 5.83
C VAL A 183 20.63 6.11 4.96
N MET A 184 19.53 5.58 5.45
CA MET A 184 18.25 5.62 4.73
C MET A 184 17.72 7.05 4.58
N GLY A 185 17.93 7.92 5.56
CA GLY A 185 17.55 9.33 5.46
C GLY A 185 18.31 10.04 4.35
N VAL A 186 19.63 9.86 4.28
CA VAL A 186 20.47 10.39 3.19
C VAL A 186 20.05 9.82 1.83
N ALA A 187 19.79 8.50 1.77
CA ALA A 187 19.29 7.86 0.54
C ALA A 187 17.96 8.48 0.07
N GLY A 188 17.04 8.82 0.99
CA GLY A 188 15.79 9.51 0.66
C GLY A 188 16.01 10.89 0.04
N LEU A 189 16.95 11.66 0.56
CA LEU A 189 17.34 12.96 -0.01
C LEU A 189 17.98 12.80 -1.40
N LEU A 190 18.79 11.79 -1.61
CA LEU A 190 19.35 11.47 -2.93
C LEU A 190 18.25 11.07 -3.92
N ILE A 191 17.30 10.24 -3.51
CA ILE A 191 16.11 9.90 -4.32
C ILE A 191 15.34 11.17 -4.69
N ALA A 192 15.16 12.10 -3.77
CA ALA A 192 14.49 13.38 -4.05
C ALA A 192 15.20 14.18 -5.14
N VAL A 193 16.53 14.25 -5.09
CA VAL A 193 17.36 14.91 -6.12
C VAL A 193 17.20 14.21 -7.48
N VAL A 194 17.27 12.87 -7.51
CA VAL A 194 17.09 12.10 -8.76
C VAL A 194 15.70 12.33 -9.36
N LEU A 195 14.66 12.29 -8.55
CA LEU A 195 13.28 12.54 -8.99
C LEU A 195 13.11 13.98 -9.53
N PHE A 196 13.76 14.96 -8.90
CA PHE A 196 13.70 16.36 -9.34
C PHE A 196 14.23 16.55 -10.75
N PHE A 197 15.32 15.88 -11.11
CA PHE A 197 15.94 16.02 -12.42
C PHE A 197 15.33 15.12 -13.50
N LEU A 198 14.83 13.93 -13.15
CA LEU A 198 14.45 12.90 -14.11
C LEU A 198 12.94 12.78 -14.36
N ILE A 199 12.08 13.32 -13.48
CA ILE A 199 10.64 13.34 -13.77
C ILE A 199 10.34 14.47 -14.76
N PRO A 200 9.77 14.15 -15.95
CA PRO A 200 9.49 15.14 -16.97
C PRO A 200 8.43 16.15 -16.50
N ALA A 201 8.50 17.37 -17.04
CA ALA A 201 7.42 18.32 -16.89
C ALA A 201 6.20 17.78 -17.64
N ASN A 202 5.07 17.62 -16.96
CA ASN A 202 3.81 17.47 -17.67
C ASN A 202 3.55 18.75 -18.48
N GLU A 203 3.07 18.58 -19.71
CA GLU A 203 2.46 19.70 -20.43
C GLU A 203 1.39 20.30 -19.52
N LYS A 204 1.43 21.61 -19.38
CA LYS A 204 0.55 22.39 -18.51
C LYS A 204 -0.90 22.00 -18.79
N LYS A 205 -1.54 21.25 -17.90
CA LYS A 205 -2.95 21.55 -17.62
C LYS A 205 -2.91 22.93 -16.98
N GLU A 206 -3.36 23.95 -17.71
CA GLU A 206 -3.56 25.27 -17.12
C GLU A 206 -4.39 25.07 -15.88
N ALA A 207 -3.77 25.33 -14.73
CA ALA A 207 -4.52 25.44 -13.50
C ALA A 207 -5.46 26.62 -13.70
N SER A 208 -6.71 26.35 -14.07
CA SER A 208 -7.74 27.37 -14.05
C SER A 208 -7.68 28.00 -12.66
N SER A 209 -7.50 29.31 -12.61
CA SER A 209 -7.35 30.12 -11.41
C SER A 209 -8.58 30.11 -10.48
N ASP A 210 -9.59 29.32 -10.85
CA ASP A 210 -10.79 29.10 -10.06
C ASP A 210 -10.49 28.25 -8.83
N ASN A 211 -10.74 28.86 -7.69
CA ASN A 211 -10.81 28.36 -6.31
C ASN A 211 -10.39 26.89 -6.14
N TRP A 212 -9.05 26.65 -6.02
CA TRP A 212 -8.44 25.32 -5.85
C TRP A 212 -9.21 24.46 -4.82
N PHE A 213 -9.59 25.09 -3.70
CA PHE A 213 -10.30 24.40 -2.62
C PHE A 213 -11.70 23.93 -3.04
N ARG A 214 -12.46 24.80 -3.73
CA ARG A 214 -13.82 24.47 -4.20
C ARG A 214 -13.82 23.32 -5.20
N SER A 215 -12.87 23.32 -6.10
CA SER A 215 -12.74 22.26 -7.09
C SER A 215 -12.18 20.95 -6.50
N ALA A 216 -11.29 21.01 -5.49
CA ALA A 216 -10.87 19.85 -4.73
C ALA A 216 -12.06 19.21 -3.99
N LEU A 217 -12.88 20.05 -3.34
CA LEU A 217 -14.08 19.60 -2.66
C LEU A 217 -15.10 18.95 -3.62
N ALA A 218 -15.25 19.47 -4.84
CA ALA A 218 -16.08 18.87 -5.87
C ALA A 218 -15.57 17.49 -6.29
N SER A 219 -14.25 17.32 -6.47
CA SER A 219 -13.62 16.01 -6.77
C SER A 219 -13.87 15.00 -5.64
N PHE A 220 -13.71 15.42 -4.37
CA PHE A 220 -14.03 14.55 -3.22
C PHE A 220 -15.51 14.20 -3.19
N LYS A 221 -16.39 15.19 -3.37
CA LYS A 221 -17.84 14.94 -3.41
C LYS A 221 -18.17 13.89 -4.47
N THR A 222 -17.64 14.00 -5.67
CA THR A 222 -17.86 13.01 -6.75
C THR A 222 -17.45 11.61 -6.34
N VAL A 223 -16.26 11.43 -5.74
CA VAL A 223 -15.75 10.12 -5.39
C VAL A 223 -16.44 9.55 -4.14
N PHE A 224 -16.63 10.35 -3.08
CA PHE A 224 -17.24 9.86 -1.82
C PHE A 224 -18.74 9.62 -1.93
N THR A 225 -19.46 10.30 -2.82
CA THR A 225 -20.88 10.03 -3.06
C THR A 225 -21.13 8.80 -3.93
N ASN A 226 -20.10 8.24 -4.55
CA ASN A 226 -20.20 7.00 -5.29
C ASN A 226 -20.06 5.79 -4.35
N PRO A 227 -21.13 4.99 -4.11
CA PRO A 227 -21.07 3.85 -3.20
C PRO A 227 -20.00 2.82 -3.60
N GLN A 228 -19.67 2.70 -4.89
CA GLN A 228 -18.62 1.80 -5.37
C GLN A 228 -17.25 2.22 -4.87
N SER A 229 -17.02 3.52 -4.70
CA SER A 229 -15.74 4.01 -4.15
C SER A 229 -15.56 3.59 -2.69
N ILE A 230 -16.61 3.66 -1.89
CA ILE A 230 -16.58 3.23 -0.48
C ILE A 230 -16.38 1.72 -0.38
N LEU A 231 -17.12 0.94 -1.19
CA LEU A 231 -16.93 -0.52 -1.25
C LEU A 231 -15.49 -0.89 -1.62
N CYS A 232 -14.90 -0.21 -2.62
CA CYS A 232 -13.50 -0.43 -2.99
C CYS A 232 -12.54 -0.17 -1.83
N GLY A 233 -12.73 0.93 -1.09
CA GLY A 233 -11.90 1.26 0.07
C GLY A 233 -12.02 0.23 1.19
N LEU A 234 -13.25 -0.20 1.52
CA LEU A 234 -13.53 -1.22 2.53
C LEU A 234 -12.92 -2.57 2.15
N ILE A 235 -13.14 -3.05 0.93
CA ILE A 235 -12.60 -4.33 0.44
C ILE A 235 -11.07 -4.28 0.45
N ALA A 236 -10.45 -3.21 -0.08
CA ALA A 236 -9.00 -3.06 -0.07
C ALA A 236 -8.45 -3.09 1.35
N GLY A 237 -9.04 -2.32 2.27
CA GLY A 237 -8.61 -2.24 3.66
C GLY A 237 -8.69 -3.58 4.37
N LEU A 238 -9.84 -4.24 4.30
CA LEU A 238 -10.06 -5.52 4.98
C LEU A 238 -9.16 -6.66 4.45
N LEU A 239 -8.83 -6.67 3.15
CA LEU A 239 -7.88 -7.62 2.58
C LEU A 239 -6.41 -7.27 2.88
N PHE A 240 -6.11 -6.01 3.23
CA PHE A 240 -4.75 -5.55 3.47
C PHE A 240 -4.33 -5.62 4.95
N ILE A 241 -5.29 -5.54 5.88
CA ILE A 241 -5.03 -5.55 7.33
C ILE A 241 -4.24 -6.78 7.80
N PRO A 242 -4.50 -8.03 7.33
CA PRO A 242 -3.69 -9.18 7.73
C PRO A 242 -2.19 -8.97 7.51
N THR A 243 -1.82 -8.32 6.41
CA THR A 243 -0.41 -8.00 6.13
C THR A 243 0.08 -6.81 6.96
N THR A 244 -0.67 -5.70 7.04
CA THR A 244 -0.17 -4.46 7.65
C THR A 244 -0.16 -4.49 9.17
N ILE A 245 -1.12 -5.16 9.79
CA ILE A 245 -1.26 -5.20 11.25
C ILE A 245 -0.68 -6.49 11.80
N PHE A 246 -1.15 -7.65 11.30
CA PHE A 246 -0.67 -8.91 11.84
C PHE A 246 0.79 -9.14 11.43
N ASP A 247 1.09 -9.28 10.14
CA ASP A 247 2.42 -9.67 9.69
C ASP A 247 3.50 -8.61 9.93
N MET A 248 3.28 -7.37 9.45
CA MET A 248 4.30 -6.30 9.50
C MET A 248 4.52 -5.69 10.89
N ILE A 249 3.67 -5.96 11.88
CA ILE A 249 3.83 -5.45 13.25
C ILE A 249 4.08 -6.59 14.22
N TRP A 250 3.28 -7.65 14.16
CA TRP A 250 3.26 -8.72 15.14
C TRP A 250 3.80 -10.05 14.64
N GLY A 251 4.00 -10.22 13.32
CA GLY A 251 4.30 -11.51 12.70
C GLY A 251 5.54 -12.20 13.28
N VAL A 252 6.67 -11.48 13.40
CA VAL A 252 7.91 -12.04 13.97
C VAL A 252 7.68 -12.47 15.43
N ARG A 253 7.05 -11.59 16.22
CA ARG A 253 6.79 -11.86 17.64
C ARG A 253 5.79 -13.01 17.83
N TYR A 254 4.75 -13.08 17.00
CA TYR A 254 3.81 -14.21 16.98
C TYR A 254 4.50 -15.55 16.73
N LEU A 255 5.46 -15.57 15.80
CA LEU A 255 6.21 -16.78 15.46
C LEU A 255 7.19 -17.18 16.58
N GLN A 256 7.82 -16.22 17.25
CA GLN A 256 8.71 -16.47 18.38
C GLN A 256 7.94 -16.94 19.62
N GLU A 257 6.98 -16.16 20.10
CA GLU A 257 6.26 -16.40 21.36
C GLU A 257 5.18 -17.47 21.22
N GLY A 258 4.45 -17.48 20.09
CA GLY A 258 3.38 -18.44 19.84
C GLY A 258 3.84 -19.81 19.34
N HIS A 259 4.92 -19.85 18.57
CA HIS A 259 5.43 -21.08 17.95
C HIS A 259 6.84 -21.48 18.38
N GLY A 260 7.50 -20.69 19.22
CA GLY A 260 8.84 -21.02 19.76
C GLY A 260 9.95 -20.97 18.70
N LEU A 261 9.77 -20.26 17.58
CA LEU A 261 10.81 -20.13 16.56
C LEU A 261 11.92 -19.20 17.05
N ASP A 262 13.16 -19.52 16.66
CA ASP A 262 14.24 -18.57 16.84
C ASP A 262 14.03 -17.30 15.99
N TYR A 263 14.71 -16.22 16.36
CA TYR A 263 14.55 -14.91 15.70
C TYR A 263 14.77 -14.98 14.18
N GLY A 264 15.82 -15.68 13.74
CA GLY A 264 16.16 -15.77 12.31
C GLY A 264 15.06 -16.49 11.51
N ALA A 265 14.59 -17.64 12.02
CA ALA A 265 13.50 -18.38 11.42
C ALA A 265 12.20 -17.55 11.41
N ALA A 266 11.86 -16.88 12.51
CA ALA A 266 10.67 -16.04 12.61
C ALA A 266 10.69 -14.89 11.59
N VAL A 267 11.82 -14.21 11.40
CA VAL A 267 11.99 -13.15 10.41
C VAL A 267 11.80 -13.68 8.98
N ILE A 268 12.42 -14.82 8.65
CA ILE A 268 12.28 -15.44 7.33
C ILE A 268 10.82 -15.82 7.05
N HIS A 269 10.14 -16.43 8.01
CA HIS A 269 8.74 -16.82 7.86
C HIS A 269 7.80 -15.62 7.69
N SER A 270 7.94 -14.58 8.52
CA SER A 270 7.14 -13.36 8.40
C SER A 270 7.36 -12.70 7.04
N ALA A 271 8.61 -12.57 6.59
CA ALA A 271 8.95 -11.93 5.32
C ALA A 271 8.40 -12.67 4.08
N THR A 272 7.92 -13.92 4.19
CA THR A 272 7.29 -14.63 3.06
C THR A 272 5.95 -14.02 2.65
N VAL A 273 5.23 -13.36 3.56
CA VAL A 273 3.94 -12.70 3.23
C VAL A 273 4.17 -11.50 2.28
N PRO A 274 4.98 -10.49 2.60
CA PRO A 274 5.28 -9.42 1.66
C PRO A 274 6.00 -9.94 0.39
N PHE A 275 6.79 -11.02 0.48
CA PHE A 275 7.36 -11.67 -0.70
C PHE A 275 6.27 -12.27 -1.61
N GLY A 276 5.25 -12.90 -1.03
CA GLY A 276 4.09 -13.40 -1.77
C GLY A 276 3.35 -12.28 -2.53
N TRP A 277 3.25 -11.08 -1.96
CA TRP A 277 2.67 -9.93 -2.64
C TRP A 277 3.44 -9.51 -3.90
N ILE A 278 4.77 -9.69 -3.93
CA ILE A 278 5.60 -9.38 -5.11
C ILE A 278 5.10 -10.17 -6.32
N ILE A 279 4.73 -11.43 -6.11
CA ILE A 279 4.19 -12.32 -7.12
C ILE A 279 2.70 -12.06 -7.34
N GLY A 280 1.94 -11.98 -6.24
CA GLY A 280 0.48 -11.93 -6.24
C GLY A 280 -0.09 -10.69 -6.90
N CYS A 281 0.47 -9.51 -6.65
CA CYS A 281 -0.06 -8.27 -7.19
C CYS A 281 -0.06 -8.23 -8.73
N PRO A 282 1.06 -8.44 -9.42
CA PRO A 282 1.07 -8.46 -10.88
C PRO A 282 0.32 -9.68 -11.44
N LEU A 283 0.43 -10.85 -10.80
CA LEU A 283 -0.24 -12.07 -11.23
C LEU A 283 -1.77 -11.92 -11.21
N LEU A 284 -2.33 -11.51 -10.08
CA LEU A 284 -3.78 -11.35 -9.94
C LEU A 284 -4.31 -10.18 -10.80
N GLY A 285 -3.50 -9.12 -10.97
CA GLY A 285 -3.78 -8.07 -11.93
C GLY A 285 -3.87 -8.61 -13.36
N LEU A 286 -2.89 -9.40 -13.78
CA LEU A 286 -2.85 -10.03 -15.10
C LEU A 286 -4.01 -11.01 -15.31
N VAL A 287 -4.30 -11.87 -14.33
CA VAL A 287 -5.43 -12.79 -14.36
C VAL A 287 -6.74 -12.02 -14.52
N SER A 288 -6.91 -10.94 -13.76
CA SER A 288 -8.09 -10.08 -13.82
C SER A 288 -8.23 -9.37 -15.17
N ASP A 289 -7.12 -8.89 -15.75
CA ASP A 289 -7.13 -8.24 -17.07
C ASP A 289 -7.44 -9.24 -18.19
N ARG A 290 -6.88 -10.46 -18.15
CA ARG A 290 -7.17 -11.55 -19.11
C ARG A 290 -8.59 -12.07 -19.01
N LEU A 291 -9.08 -12.25 -17.80
CA LEU A 291 -10.47 -12.69 -17.54
C LEU A 291 -11.48 -11.59 -17.94
N GLY A 292 -11.01 -10.33 -18.00
CA GLY A 292 -11.86 -9.17 -18.22
C GLY A 292 -12.86 -8.90 -17.09
N ARG A 293 -12.68 -9.50 -15.93
CA ARG A 293 -13.54 -9.40 -14.74
C ARG A 293 -12.73 -9.19 -13.48
N ARG A 294 -13.21 -8.33 -12.59
CA ARG A 294 -12.55 -7.97 -11.33
C ARG A 294 -13.02 -8.81 -10.14
N LYS A 295 -14.35 -8.93 -10.01
CA LYS A 295 -15.01 -9.59 -8.86
C LYS A 295 -14.56 -11.04 -8.63
N PRO A 296 -14.55 -11.94 -9.63
CA PRO A 296 -14.19 -13.35 -9.40
C PRO A 296 -12.77 -13.50 -8.84
N VAL A 297 -11.85 -12.64 -9.28
CA VAL A 297 -10.45 -12.69 -8.84
C VAL A 297 -10.33 -12.19 -7.39
N ILE A 298 -11.02 -11.08 -7.04
CA ILE A 298 -11.04 -10.57 -5.66
C ILE A 298 -11.64 -11.60 -4.71
N ALA A 299 -12.80 -12.18 -5.06
CA ALA A 299 -13.49 -13.15 -4.20
C ALA A 299 -12.70 -14.46 -4.06
N GLY A 300 -12.19 -15.01 -5.16
CA GLY A 300 -11.41 -16.26 -5.13
C GLY A 300 -10.12 -16.11 -4.33
N ALA A 301 -9.37 -15.03 -4.54
CA ALA A 301 -8.17 -14.75 -3.75
C ALA A 301 -8.51 -14.45 -2.28
N GLY A 302 -9.63 -13.76 -2.00
CA GLY A 302 -10.12 -13.55 -0.63
C GLY A 302 -10.40 -14.86 0.10
N LEU A 303 -11.00 -15.85 -0.57
CA LEU A 303 -11.23 -17.18 0.00
C LEU A 303 -9.92 -17.91 0.30
N VAL A 304 -8.94 -17.86 -0.60
CA VAL A 304 -7.60 -18.42 -0.36
C VAL A 304 -6.93 -17.73 0.83
N LEU A 305 -6.99 -16.40 0.91
CA LEU A 305 -6.44 -15.64 2.03
C LEU A 305 -7.10 -16.03 3.35
N LEU A 306 -8.43 -16.16 3.37
CA LEU A 306 -9.18 -16.57 4.57
C LEU A 306 -8.74 -17.95 5.05
N ALA A 307 -8.59 -18.90 4.13
CA ALA A 307 -8.13 -20.26 4.45
C ALA A 307 -6.70 -20.26 5.00
N CYS A 308 -5.79 -19.52 4.36
CA CYS A 308 -4.40 -19.39 4.81
C CYS A 308 -4.32 -18.73 6.20
N LEU A 309 -5.08 -17.65 6.43
CA LEU A 309 -5.09 -16.95 7.71
C LEU A 309 -5.68 -17.82 8.83
N ALA A 310 -6.75 -18.57 8.54
CA ALA A 310 -7.29 -19.56 9.49
C ALA A 310 -6.26 -20.64 9.83
N TRP A 311 -5.51 -21.10 8.82
CA TRP A 311 -4.43 -22.06 9.04
C TRP A 311 -3.27 -21.48 9.85
N ILE A 312 -2.84 -20.25 9.56
CA ILE A 312 -1.77 -19.57 10.31
C ILE A 312 -2.15 -19.45 11.78
N LEU A 313 -3.41 -19.09 12.10
CA LEU A 313 -3.85 -18.89 13.47
C LEU A 313 -4.17 -20.19 14.21
N TYR A 314 -4.76 -21.19 13.53
CA TYR A 314 -5.34 -22.38 14.21
C TYR A 314 -4.81 -23.71 13.70
N GLY A 315 -4.01 -23.72 12.62
CA GLY A 315 -3.48 -24.95 12.04
C GLY A 315 -2.39 -25.57 12.91
N ARG A 316 -2.22 -26.88 12.77
CA ARG A 316 -1.13 -27.60 13.45
C ARG A 316 0.20 -27.29 12.77
N THR A 317 1.18 -26.92 13.57
CA THR A 317 2.58 -26.78 13.11
C THR A 317 3.10 -28.15 12.66
N GLY A 318 3.84 -28.18 11.55
CA GLY A 318 4.47 -29.39 11.01
C GLY A 318 3.74 -30.08 9.86
N VAL A 319 2.44 -29.78 9.59
CA VAL A 319 1.73 -30.33 8.42
C VAL A 319 2.13 -29.60 7.13
N PHE A 320 2.20 -28.25 7.19
CA PHE A 320 2.74 -27.42 6.13
C PHE A 320 3.82 -26.50 6.69
N PRO A 321 4.95 -26.31 5.98
CA PRO A 321 5.93 -25.32 6.39
C PRO A 321 5.29 -23.95 6.46
N PRO A 322 5.41 -23.20 7.57
CA PRO A 322 4.76 -21.89 7.75
C PRO A 322 5.09 -20.90 6.61
N TYR A 323 6.30 -20.96 6.05
CA TYR A 323 6.72 -20.10 4.93
C TYR A 323 5.90 -20.35 3.65
N VAL A 324 5.44 -21.58 3.37
CA VAL A 324 4.60 -21.87 2.18
C VAL A 324 3.23 -21.20 2.36
N ILE A 325 2.64 -21.32 3.55
CA ILE A 325 1.32 -20.73 3.83
C ILE A 325 1.40 -19.21 3.82
N GLY A 326 2.45 -18.63 4.43
CA GLY A 326 2.73 -17.20 4.38
C GLY A 326 2.89 -16.68 2.95
N LEU A 327 3.62 -17.40 2.12
CA LEU A 327 3.79 -17.09 0.69
C LEU A 327 2.44 -17.10 -0.05
N VAL A 328 1.62 -18.15 0.12
CA VAL A 328 0.30 -18.26 -0.52
C VAL A 328 -0.65 -17.19 -0.02
N ALA A 329 -0.64 -16.90 1.29
CA ALA A 329 -1.40 -15.80 1.89
C ALA A 329 -1.01 -14.46 1.27
N GLY A 330 0.29 -14.20 1.10
CA GLY A 330 0.82 -13.01 0.45
C GLY A 330 0.39 -12.91 -1.01
N ILE A 331 0.46 -14.01 -1.79
CA ILE A 331 -0.03 -14.04 -3.18
C ILE A 331 -1.51 -13.67 -3.23
N ALA A 332 -2.34 -14.30 -2.39
CA ALA A 332 -3.77 -14.06 -2.33
C ALA A 332 -4.11 -12.63 -1.90
N SER A 333 -3.36 -12.07 -0.94
CA SER A 333 -3.51 -10.69 -0.47
C SER A 333 -3.28 -9.66 -1.58
N GLY A 334 -2.53 -10.00 -2.62
CA GLY A 334 -2.32 -9.14 -3.81
C GLY A 334 -3.63 -8.69 -4.48
N ALA A 335 -4.74 -9.42 -4.29
CA ALA A 335 -6.07 -9.02 -4.75
C ALA A 335 -6.57 -7.70 -4.13
N ALA A 336 -6.04 -7.27 -2.99
CA ALA A 336 -6.34 -5.98 -2.38
C ALA A 336 -6.01 -4.77 -3.28
N MET A 337 -5.21 -4.97 -4.35
CA MET A 337 -4.91 -3.94 -5.34
C MET A 337 -5.96 -3.83 -6.45
N LEU A 338 -6.81 -4.83 -6.66
CA LEU A 338 -7.86 -4.78 -7.68
C LEU A 338 -8.93 -3.70 -7.40
N PRO A 339 -9.38 -3.45 -6.16
CA PRO A 339 -10.23 -2.31 -5.83
C PRO A 339 -9.68 -0.95 -6.27
N TYR A 340 -8.34 -0.77 -6.34
CA TYR A 340 -7.71 0.45 -6.88
C TYR A 340 -7.97 0.60 -8.39
N THR A 341 -8.10 -0.50 -9.11
CA THR A 341 -8.51 -0.48 -10.52
C THR A 341 -10.02 -0.21 -10.62
N VAL A 342 -10.83 -0.92 -9.84
CA VAL A 342 -12.29 -0.79 -9.86
C VAL A 342 -12.74 0.63 -9.55
N ILE A 343 -12.18 1.29 -8.55
CA ILE A 343 -12.56 2.66 -8.18
C ILE A 343 -12.30 3.64 -9.33
N LYS A 344 -11.20 3.46 -10.08
CA LYS A 344 -10.88 4.29 -11.27
C LYS A 344 -11.81 3.99 -12.43
N GLU A 345 -12.21 2.73 -12.60
CA GLU A 345 -13.15 2.31 -13.62
C GLU A 345 -14.59 2.76 -13.32
N ALA A 346 -14.93 2.98 -12.04
CA ALA A 346 -16.26 3.37 -11.55
C ALA A 346 -16.43 4.89 -11.39
N ASN A 347 -15.38 5.69 -11.57
CA ASN A 347 -15.42 7.16 -11.45
C ASN A 347 -14.93 7.83 -12.74
N PRO A 348 -15.27 9.11 -12.95
CA PRO A 348 -14.78 9.89 -14.09
C PRO A 348 -13.25 9.93 -14.15
N PRO A 349 -12.63 9.87 -15.36
CA PRO A 349 -11.17 9.87 -15.51
C PRO A 349 -10.47 11.11 -14.92
N GLU A 350 -11.18 12.24 -14.87
CA GLU A 350 -10.67 13.53 -14.38
C GLU A 350 -10.35 13.52 -12.88
N VAL A 351 -10.99 12.62 -12.12
CA VAL A 351 -10.78 12.45 -10.68
C VAL A 351 -10.01 11.17 -10.34
N GLY A 352 -9.23 10.64 -11.28
CA GLY A 352 -8.53 9.36 -11.13
C GLY A 352 -7.49 9.36 -10.01
N GLY A 353 -6.77 10.46 -9.79
CA GLY A 353 -5.85 10.63 -8.66
C GLY A 353 -6.61 10.73 -7.34
N THR A 354 -7.68 11.54 -7.31
CA THR A 354 -8.58 11.66 -6.15
C THR A 354 -9.18 10.31 -5.77
N ALA A 355 -9.63 9.51 -6.76
CA ALA A 355 -10.16 8.17 -6.53
C ALA A 355 -9.10 7.24 -5.90
N THR A 356 -7.86 7.29 -6.39
CA THR A 356 -6.73 6.56 -5.80
C THR A 356 -6.45 7.03 -4.36
N GLY A 357 -6.48 8.34 -4.11
CA GLY A 357 -6.33 8.90 -2.77
C GLY A 357 -7.42 8.45 -1.81
N VAL A 358 -8.68 8.40 -2.25
CA VAL A 358 -9.82 7.98 -1.42
C VAL A 358 -9.73 6.49 -1.05
N VAL A 359 -9.48 5.59 -2.01
CA VAL A 359 -9.33 4.17 -1.68
C VAL A 359 -8.16 3.94 -0.73
N ASN A 360 -7.06 4.66 -0.94
CA ASN A 360 -5.88 4.57 -0.10
C ASN A 360 -6.12 5.14 1.31
N PHE A 361 -6.86 6.26 1.41
CA PHE A 361 -7.30 6.83 2.68
C PHE A 361 -8.11 5.83 3.50
N ILE A 362 -9.16 5.25 2.91
CA ILE A 362 -10.01 4.28 3.61
C ILE A 362 -9.19 3.05 4.02
N ASN A 363 -8.39 2.50 3.09
CA ASN A 363 -7.54 1.34 3.35
C ASN A 363 -6.62 1.57 4.58
N PHE A 364 -5.87 2.67 4.60
CA PHE A 364 -4.91 2.91 5.68
C PHE A 364 -5.51 3.53 6.94
N THR A 365 -6.75 4.04 6.88
CA THR A 365 -7.53 4.37 8.08
C THR A 365 -7.77 3.12 8.92
N PHE A 366 -8.04 1.97 8.31
CA PHE A 366 -8.11 0.70 9.05
C PHE A 366 -6.81 0.40 9.78
N SER A 367 -5.65 0.55 9.11
CA SER A 367 -4.35 0.32 9.75
C SER A 367 -4.08 1.29 10.91
N ALA A 368 -4.45 2.56 10.73
CA ALA A 368 -4.27 3.59 11.76
C ALA A 368 -5.13 3.32 13.01
N LEU A 369 -6.37 2.89 12.83
CA LEU A 369 -7.32 2.67 13.92
C LEU A 369 -7.17 1.28 14.55
N LEU A 370 -7.00 0.25 13.74
CA LEU A 370 -7.01 -1.13 14.23
C LEU A 370 -5.66 -1.55 14.82
N GLY A 371 -4.54 -0.95 14.41
CA GLY A 371 -3.23 -1.25 15.01
C GLY A 371 -3.22 -1.11 16.54
N PRO A 372 -3.57 0.06 17.09
CA PRO A 372 -3.72 0.24 18.54
C PRO A 372 -4.78 -0.66 19.17
N ILE A 373 -5.89 -0.92 18.48
CA ILE A 373 -6.97 -1.79 18.98
C ILE A 373 -6.47 -3.22 19.16
N PHE A 374 -5.75 -3.78 18.21
CA PHE A 374 -5.18 -5.12 18.31
C PHE A 374 -4.12 -5.20 19.41
N GLY A 375 -3.25 -4.20 19.56
CA GLY A 375 -2.29 -4.12 20.64
C GLY A 375 -2.98 -4.09 22.02
N TRP A 376 -4.01 -3.26 22.17
CA TRP A 376 -4.82 -3.19 23.39
C TRP A 376 -5.55 -4.51 23.68
N LEU A 377 -6.14 -5.13 22.66
CA LEU A 377 -6.84 -6.40 22.80
C LEU A 377 -5.89 -7.51 23.25
N LEU A 378 -4.69 -7.57 22.65
CA LEU A 378 -3.66 -8.52 23.03
C LEU A 378 -3.21 -8.32 24.47
N GLN A 379 -2.96 -7.08 24.90
CA GLN A 379 -2.63 -6.75 26.29
C GLN A 379 -3.74 -7.12 27.26
N ARG A 380 -5.00 -6.87 26.91
CA ARG A 380 -6.15 -7.20 27.76
C ARG A 380 -6.35 -8.70 27.91
N LEU A 381 -6.23 -9.46 26.84
CA LEU A 381 -6.41 -10.91 26.82
C LEU A 381 -5.28 -11.65 27.55
N SER A 382 -4.06 -11.11 27.50
CA SER A 382 -2.91 -11.66 28.25
C SER A 382 -2.90 -11.28 29.74
N GLY A 383 -3.83 -10.43 30.18
CA GLY A 383 -3.80 -9.90 31.55
C GLY A 383 -2.56 -9.06 31.87
N GLY A 384 -1.85 -8.58 30.84
CA GLY A 384 -0.58 -7.85 30.97
C GLY A 384 0.62 -8.75 31.22
N ALA A 385 0.52 -10.06 30.95
CA ALA A 385 1.64 -11.00 31.09
C ALA A 385 2.82 -10.54 30.21
N PRO A 386 4.07 -10.63 30.70
CA PRO A 386 5.26 -10.24 29.97
C PRO A 386 5.53 -11.15 28.76
N GLU A 387 5.15 -12.42 28.86
CA GLU A 387 5.23 -13.42 27.79
C GLU A 387 3.84 -13.74 27.27
N LEU A 388 3.69 -13.70 25.95
CA LEU A 388 2.42 -13.97 25.28
C LEU A 388 2.40 -15.41 24.77
N GLU A 389 1.28 -16.09 24.99
CA GLU A 389 1.05 -17.44 24.49
C GLU A 389 0.29 -17.42 23.16
N LEU A 390 0.35 -18.53 22.42
CA LEU A 390 -0.37 -18.73 21.16
C LEU A 390 -1.86 -18.39 21.27
N GLY A 391 -2.50 -18.80 22.37
CA GLY A 391 -3.93 -18.55 22.64
C GLY A 391 -4.29 -17.07 22.72
N HIS A 392 -3.38 -16.22 23.25
CA HIS A 392 -3.58 -14.78 23.29
C HIS A 392 -3.61 -14.18 21.87
N TYR A 393 -2.69 -14.61 21.01
CA TYR A 393 -2.65 -14.20 19.59
C TYR A 393 -3.87 -14.70 18.83
N GLN A 394 -4.27 -15.97 19.01
CA GLN A 394 -5.44 -16.55 18.35
C GLN A 394 -6.70 -15.75 18.66
N SER A 395 -6.90 -15.42 19.93
CA SER A 395 -8.05 -14.64 20.38
C SER A 395 -8.02 -13.18 19.90
N ALA A 396 -6.85 -12.54 19.98
CA ALA A 396 -6.69 -11.14 19.59
C ALA A 396 -6.86 -10.94 18.08
N PHE A 397 -6.39 -11.88 17.26
CA PHE A 397 -6.42 -11.76 15.80
C PHE A 397 -7.59 -12.46 15.10
N PHE A 398 -8.45 -13.17 15.84
CA PHE A 398 -9.70 -13.73 15.30
C PHE A 398 -10.55 -12.73 14.49
N PRO A 399 -10.69 -11.44 14.89
CA PRO A 399 -11.43 -10.45 14.10
C PRO A 399 -10.89 -10.24 12.68
N LEU A 400 -9.62 -10.57 12.38
CA LEU A 400 -9.07 -10.51 11.02
C LEU A 400 -9.77 -11.49 10.09
N LEU A 401 -10.11 -12.70 10.56
CA LEU A 401 -10.87 -13.67 9.77
C LEU A 401 -12.25 -13.13 9.40
N ILE A 402 -12.93 -12.52 10.37
CA ILE A 402 -14.22 -11.86 10.16
C ILE A 402 -14.06 -10.74 9.12
N GLY A 403 -13.02 -9.92 9.23
CA GLY A 403 -12.74 -8.83 8.30
C GLY A 403 -12.56 -9.32 6.86
N VAL A 404 -11.78 -10.38 6.64
CA VAL A 404 -11.59 -10.98 5.32
C VAL A 404 -12.89 -11.58 4.78
N ALA A 405 -13.68 -12.26 5.63
CA ALA A 405 -14.99 -12.78 5.25
C ALA A 405 -15.94 -11.65 4.84
N ILE A 406 -15.97 -10.54 5.56
CA ILE A 406 -16.75 -9.35 5.19
C ILE A 406 -16.27 -8.80 3.84
N ALA A 407 -14.96 -8.73 3.57
CA ALA A 407 -14.44 -8.27 2.28
C ALA A 407 -14.95 -9.12 1.11
N ILE A 408 -15.00 -10.45 1.30
CA ILE A 408 -15.54 -11.38 0.31
C ILE A 408 -17.04 -11.08 0.06
N LEU A 409 -17.83 -10.91 1.13
CA LEU A 409 -19.26 -10.58 1.02
C LEU A 409 -19.49 -9.23 0.33
N LEU A 410 -18.71 -8.19 0.69
CA LEU A 410 -18.77 -6.88 0.04
C LEU A 410 -18.43 -6.97 -1.46
N THR A 411 -17.51 -7.88 -1.84
CA THR A 411 -17.18 -8.11 -3.24
C THR A 411 -18.40 -8.63 -4.05
N LEU A 412 -19.33 -9.34 -3.43
CA LEU A 412 -20.56 -9.79 -4.10
C LEU A 412 -21.48 -8.61 -4.47
N VAL A 413 -21.47 -7.54 -3.67
CA VAL A 413 -22.26 -6.32 -3.89
C VAL A 413 -21.55 -5.35 -4.86
N LEU A 414 -20.22 -5.45 -4.99
CA LEU A 414 -19.44 -4.62 -5.90
C LEU A 414 -19.93 -4.80 -7.34
N LYS A 415 -20.03 -3.70 -8.11
CA LYS A 415 -20.34 -3.77 -9.55
C LYS A 415 -19.13 -4.26 -10.33
N GLU A 416 -19.37 -5.15 -11.29
CA GLU A 416 -18.30 -5.58 -12.21
C GLU A 416 -17.98 -4.46 -13.20
N THR A 417 -16.68 -4.12 -13.31
CA THR A 417 -16.21 -3.00 -14.14
C THR A 417 -15.21 -3.42 -15.22
N GLY A 418 -14.83 -4.69 -15.24
CA GLY A 418 -13.80 -5.21 -16.14
C GLY A 418 -14.13 -5.04 -17.65
N PRO A 419 -13.11 -5.13 -18.53
CA PRO A 419 -13.27 -4.91 -19.96
C PRO A 419 -14.33 -5.77 -20.65
N ALA A 420 -14.60 -6.98 -20.14
CA ALA A 420 -15.61 -7.88 -20.69
C ALA A 420 -17.03 -7.28 -20.58
N VAL A 421 -17.35 -6.56 -19.50
CA VAL A 421 -18.66 -5.94 -19.29
C VAL A 421 -18.81 -4.68 -20.15
N ARG A 422 -17.73 -3.92 -20.37
CA ARG A 422 -17.75 -2.74 -21.22
C ARG A 422 -18.07 -3.08 -22.69
N LYS A 423 -17.55 -4.21 -23.19
CA LYS A 423 -17.84 -4.69 -24.56
C LYS A 423 -19.31 -5.04 -24.76
N VAL A 424 -19.95 -5.67 -23.76
CA VAL A 424 -21.37 -6.04 -23.83
C VAL A 424 -22.27 -4.79 -23.86
N ASN A 425 -21.97 -3.79 -23.01
CA ASN A 425 -22.77 -2.55 -22.94
C ASN A 425 -22.65 -1.68 -24.20
N THR A 426 -21.49 -1.71 -24.91
CA THR A 426 -21.34 -1.01 -26.18
C THR A 426 -22.05 -1.70 -27.33
N SER A 427 -22.10 -3.03 -27.36
CA SER A 427 -22.87 -3.77 -28.37
C SER A 427 -24.39 -3.63 -28.21
N GLN A 428 -24.87 -3.46 -26.98
CA GLN A 428 -26.33 -3.26 -26.72
C GLN A 428 -26.81 -1.81 -26.98
N ARG A 429 -25.89 -0.83 -27.03
CA ARG A 429 -26.22 0.58 -27.34
C ARG A 429 -26.11 0.90 -28.85
N GLY A 430 -25.52 -0.01 -29.63
CA GLY A 430 -25.37 0.09 -31.08
C GLY A 430 -26.35 -0.79 -31.88
N ALA A 431 -27.20 -1.52 -31.19
CA ALA A 431 -28.35 -2.25 -31.75
C ALA A 431 -29.64 -1.53 -31.36
#